data_f872640cb7596dde7545a01c393f8ea4
#
_entry.id   f872640cb7596dde7545a01c393f8ea4
#
_cell.length_a   1.000
_cell.length_b   1.000
_cell.length_c   1.000
_cell.angle_alpha   90.00
_cell.angle_beta   90.00
_cell.angle_gamma   90.00
#
_symmetry.space_group_name_H-M   'P 1'
#
loop_
_entity.id
_entity.type
_entity.pdbx_description
1 polymer ?
#
loop_
_entity_poly.entity_id
_entity_poly.type
_entity_poly.pdbx_seq_one_letter_code
_entity_poly.pdbx_strand_id
1 'polypeptide(L)'
;MPIFRPEDVKLEHGTGDGINAELGPYEALLLSDAGGLTQFGAFVETLPPGSRSSHKHWHEQEDELIYMLSGIATLHEGDTINEMHPGDTATFKAGAALGHCLENRSS
;
A
#
# COMPACT_ATOMS: atom_id res chain seq x y z
N MET A 1 -19.74 -18.62 -2.44
CA MET A 1 -18.41 -19.20 -2.27
C MET A 1 -17.42 -18.13 -1.81
N PRO A 2 -16.60 -18.42 -0.80
CA PRO A 2 -15.64 -17.43 -0.30
C PRO A 2 -14.34 -17.34 -1.09
N ILE A 3 -14.20 -18.07 -2.20
CA ILE A 3 -12.98 -18.04 -3.00
C ILE A 3 -13.18 -17.13 -4.21
N PHE A 4 -12.29 -16.16 -4.38
CA PHE A 4 -12.29 -15.23 -5.51
C PHE A 4 -10.97 -15.38 -6.26
N ARG A 5 -11.04 -15.52 -7.58
CA ARG A 5 -9.85 -15.57 -8.43
C ARG A 5 -9.38 -14.15 -8.73
N PRO A 6 -8.14 -13.96 -9.17
CA PRO A 6 -7.67 -12.58 -9.45
C PRO A 6 -8.57 -11.82 -10.43
N GLU A 7 -9.12 -12.50 -11.43
CA GLU A 7 -10.02 -11.88 -12.42
C GLU A 7 -11.38 -11.49 -11.85
N ASP A 8 -11.76 -12.02 -10.67
CA ASP A 8 -13.03 -11.72 -10.02
C ASP A 8 -12.91 -10.58 -9.00
N VAL A 9 -11.70 -10.09 -8.76
CA VAL A 9 -11.43 -9.05 -7.78
C VAL A 9 -11.28 -7.71 -8.50
N LYS A 10 -11.92 -6.68 -7.97
CA LYS A 10 -11.83 -5.35 -8.58
C LYS A 10 -10.40 -4.84 -8.58
N LEU A 11 -9.94 -4.38 -9.74
CA LEU A 11 -8.66 -3.71 -9.89
C LEU A 11 -8.92 -2.20 -9.92
N GLU A 12 -8.39 -1.50 -8.94
CA GLU A 12 -8.47 -0.05 -8.87
C GLU A 12 -7.22 0.57 -9.49
N HIS A 13 -7.42 1.60 -10.31
CA HIS A 13 -6.33 2.34 -10.93
C HIS A 13 -6.32 3.77 -10.42
N GLY A 14 -5.16 4.21 -9.92
CA GLY A 14 -4.90 5.62 -9.71
C GLY A 14 -4.15 6.15 -10.92
N THR A 15 -4.57 7.28 -11.46
CA THR A 15 -4.02 7.80 -12.72
C THR A 15 -2.79 8.68 -12.53
N GLY A 16 -2.54 9.14 -11.29
CA GLY A 16 -1.46 10.09 -11.06
C GLY A 16 -1.84 11.52 -11.44
N ASP A 17 -3.14 11.78 -11.60
CA ASP A 17 -3.65 13.11 -11.95
C ASP A 17 -4.37 13.75 -10.76
N GLY A 18 -4.65 15.05 -10.88
CA GLY A 18 -5.45 15.77 -9.91
C GLY A 18 -4.70 16.04 -8.62
N ILE A 19 -5.43 15.96 -7.50
CA ILE A 19 -4.93 16.35 -6.19
C ILE A 19 -3.78 15.48 -5.70
N ASN A 20 -3.68 14.24 -6.20
CA ASN A 20 -2.63 13.30 -5.81
C ASN A 20 -1.60 13.10 -6.93
N ALA A 21 -1.44 14.07 -7.82
CA ALA A 21 -0.54 13.95 -8.97
C ALA A 21 0.91 13.64 -8.57
N GLU A 22 1.37 14.16 -7.44
CA GLU A 22 2.74 13.92 -6.97
C GLU A 22 2.97 12.50 -6.46
N LEU A 23 1.92 11.74 -6.21
CA LEU A 23 2.05 10.33 -5.81
C LEU A 23 2.32 9.40 -6.98
N GLY A 24 1.92 9.82 -8.19
CA GLY A 24 2.03 9.00 -9.38
C GLY A 24 0.92 7.95 -9.49
N PRO A 25 0.90 7.21 -10.60
CA PRO A 25 -0.14 6.17 -10.80
C PRO A 25 0.11 4.95 -9.91
N TYR A 26 -0.96 4.16 -9.70
CA TYR A 26 -0.88 2.89 -8.96
C TYR A 26 -1.97 1.94 -9.43
N GLU A 27 -1.84 0.68 -9.07
CA GLU A 27 -2.88 -0.33 -9.22
C GLU A 27 -3.10 -1.02 -7.89
N ALA A 28 -4.34 -1.37 -7.56
CA ALA A 28 -4.67 -2.09 -6.33
C ALA A 28 -5.74 -3.14 -6.59
N LEU A 29 -5.46 -4.38 -6.21
CA LEU A 29 -6.46 -5.45 -6.18
C LEU A 29 -7.15 -5.43 -4.83
N LEU A 30 -8.44 -5.13 -4.81
CA LEU A 30 -9.21 -4.91 -3.58
C LEU A 30 -9.73 -6.23 -3.02
N LEU A 31 -8.87 -6.96 -2.32
CA LEU A 31 -9.14 -8.33 -1.89
C LEU A 31 -10.29 -8.43 -0.88
N SER A 32 -10.25 -7.63 0.17
CA SER A 32 -11.26 -7.69 1.22
C SER A 32 -12.63 -7.25 0.73
N ASP A 33 -12.66 -6.31 -0.23
CA ASP A 33 -13.92 -5.83 -0.80
C ASP A 33 -14.67 -6.93 -1.54
N ALA A 34 -13.95 -7.86 -2.16
CA ALA A 34 -14.57 -8.97 -2.90
C ALA A 34 -15.51 -9.79 -2.03
N GLY A 35 -15.16 -10.00 -0.76
CA GLY A 35 -16.00 -10.73 0.18
C GLY A 35 -16.91 -9.86 1.03
N GLY A 36 -16.95 -8.55 0.78
CA GLY A 36 -17.77 -7.64 1.57
C GLY A 36 -17.30 -7.48 3.00
N LEU A 37 -15.99 -7.66 3.26
CA LEU A 37 -15.45 -7.57 4.61
C LEU A 37 -15.41 -6.11 5.06
N THR A 38 -15.77 -5.87 6.32
CA THR A 38 -15.87 -4.52 6.86
C THR A 38 -15.02 -4.28 8.10
N GLN A 39 -14.52 -5.34 8.75
CA GLN A 39 -13.76 -5.22 9.99
C GLN A 39 -12.26 -5.05 9.77
N PHE A 40 -11.79 -5.34 8.59
CA PHE A 40 -10.42 -5.04 8.19
C PHE A 40 -10.36 -4.89 6.67
N GLY A 41 -9.31 -4.25 6.19
CA GLY A 41 -9.10 -4.07 4.76
C GLY A 41 -7.80 -4.73 4.32
N ALA A 42 -7.82 -5.37 3.15
CA ALA A 42 -6.63 -5.95 2.55
C ALA A 42 -6.66 -5.75 1.03
N PHE A 43 -5.53 -5.34 0.48
CA PHE A 43 -5.39 -5.17 -0.96
C PHE A 43 -3.94 -5.38 -1.35
N VAL A 44 -3.72 -5.71 -2.63
CA VAL A 44 -2.38 -5.80 -3.19
C VAL A 44 -2.18 -4.57 -4.06
N GLU A 45 -1.21 -3.75 -3.68
CA GLU A 45 -0.90 -2.53 -4.41
C GLU A 45 0.37 -2.69 -5.24
N THR A 46 0.32 -2.22 -6.48
CA THR A 46 1.46 -2.19 -7.38
C THR A 46 1.83 -0.73 -7.64
N LEU A 47 3.08 -0.39 -7.35
CA LEU A 47 3.61 0.96 -7.56
C LEU A 47 4.57 0.94 -8.75
N PRO A 48 4.20 1.56 -9.86
CA PRO A 48 5.14 1.75 -10.97
C PRO A 48 6.35 2.60 -10.54
N PRO A 49 7.45 2.56 -11.31
CA PRO A 49 8.61 3.39 -10.99
C PRO A 49 8.22 4.87 -10.80
N GLY A 50 8.71 5.45 -9.71
CA GLY A 50 8.43 6.84 -9.35
C GLY A 50 7.19 7.07 -8.52
N SER A 51 6.33 6.05 -8.35
CA SER A 51 5.08 6.21 -7.59
C SER A 51 5.27 6.01 -6.10
N ARG A 52 4.38 6.65 -5.33
CA ARG A 52 4.29 6.51 -3.87
C ARG A 52 2.92 5.96 -3.50
N SER A 53 2.86 5.21 -2.40
CA SER A 53 1.61 4.64 -1.92
C SER A 53 0.65 5.72 -1.39
N SER A 54 1.21 6.77 -0.78
CA SER A 54 0.43 7.83 -0.16
C SER A 54 1.37 8.94 0.28
N HIS A 55 0.81 10.04 0.78
CA HIS A 55 1.58 10.96 1.61
C HIS A 55 1.89 10.27 2.93
N LYS A 56 2.94 10.70 3.65
CA LYS A 56 3.22 10.15 4.98
C LYS A 56 2.01 10.34 5.88
N HIS A 57 1.57 9.24 6.50
CA HIS A 57 0.41 9.25 7.38
C HIS A 57 0.54 8.18 8.45
N TRP A 58 -0.31 8.27 9.47
CA TRP A 58 -0.44 7.25 10.50
C TRP A 58 -1.90 7.19 10.93
N HIS A 59 -2.30 6.08 11.53
CA HIS A 59 -3.69 5.86 11.93
C HIS A 59 -3.80 5.81 13.45
N GLU A 60 -4.83 6.47 13.99
CA GLU A 60 -5.06 6.48 15.42
C GLU A 60 -5.68 5.18 15.94
N GLN A 61 -6.52 4.55 15.14
CA GLN A 61 -7.37 3.45 15.60
C GLN A 61 -7.17 2.14 14.81
N GLU A 62 -6.32 2.13 13.81
CA GLU A 62 -6.10 0.96 12.97
C GLU A 62 -4.65 0.56 12.96
N ASP A 63 -4.40 -0.73 13.15
CA ASP A 63 -3.09 -1.30 12.87
C ASP A 63 -2.95 -1.50 11.36
N GLU A 64 -1.72 -1.43 10.87
CA GLU A 64 -1.44 -1.64 9.46
C GLU A 64 -0.26 -2.59 9.31
N LEU A 65 -0.30 -3.44 8.28
CA LEU A 65 0.80 -4.36 7.98
C LEU A 65 1.05 -4.33 6.48
N ILE A 66 2.31 -4.32 6.10
CA ILE A 66 2.74 -4.40 4.71
C ILE A 66 3.62 -5.63 4.56
N TYR A 67 3.35 -6.45 3.55
CA TYR A 67 4.18 -7.59 3.20
C TYR A 67 4.62 -7.43 1.73
N MET A 68 5.94 -7.49 1.49
CA MET A 68 6.49 -7.32 0.14
C MET A 68 6.37 -8.61 -0.65
N LEU A 69 5.68 -8.54 -1.78
CA LEU A 69 5.53 -9.68 -2.69
C LEU A 69 6.64 -9.72 -3.74
N SER A 70 6.99 -8.58 -4.33
CA SER A 70 8.01 -8.52 -5.38
C SER A 70 8.61 -7.13 -5.46
N GLY A 71 9.77 -7.04 -6.07
CA GLY A 71 10.46 -5.77 -6.28
C GLY A 71 11.09 -5.24 -4.99
N ILE A 72 11.50 -3.98 -5.04
CA ILE A 72 12.10 -3.29 -3.90
C ILE A 72 11.32 -1.99 -3.69
N ALA A 73 10.85 -1.77 -2.46
CA ALA A 73 10.18 -0.53 -2.10
C ALA A 73 11.03 0.23 -1.08
N THR A 74 10.96 1.55 -1.15
CA THR A 74 11.60 2.41 -0.15
C THR A 74 10.55 2.82 0.87
N LEU A 75 10.75 2.42 2.12
CA LEU A 75 9.87 2.78 3.22
C LEU A 75 10.37 4.05 3.87
N HIS A 76 9.51 5.06 3.87
CA HIS A 76 9.72 6.30 4.62
C HIS A 76 8.93 6.20 5.91
N GLU A 77 9.59 6.30 7.05
CA GLU A 77 8.92 6.31 8.34
C GLU A 77 9.58 7.39 9.23
N GLY A 78 8.82 8.42 9.57
CA GLY A 78 9.39 9.57 10.26
C GLY A 78 10.56 10.14 9.45
N ASP A 79 11.73 10.18 10.06
CA ASP A 79 12.96 10.65 9.40
C ASP A 79 13.84 9.52 8.88
N THR A 80 13.39 8.26 8.97
CA THR A 80 14.16 7.11 8.53
C THR A 80 13.71 6.64 7.16
N ILE A 81 14.65 6.07 6.42
CA ILE A 81 14.42 5.51 5.09
C ILE A 81 15.06 4.12 5.06
N ASN A 82 14.28 3.11 4.69
CA ASN A 82 14.74 1.73 4.61
C ASN A 82 14.22 1.08 3.33
N GLU A 83 15.00 0.15 2.77
CA GLU A 83 14.53 -0.66 1.66
C GLU A 83 13.82 -1.89 2.17
N MET A 84 12.71 -2.25 1.50
CA MET A 84 11.97 -3.48 1.74
C MET A 84 12.12 -4.38 0.51
N HIS A 85 12.48 -5.63 0.76
CA HIS A 85 12.69 -6.66 -0.25
C HIS A 85 11.59 -7.72 -0.16
N PRO A 86 11.40 -8.56 -1.20
CA PRO A 86 10.38 -9.61 -1.12
C PRO A 86 10.50 -10.45 0.14
N GLY A 87 9.38 -10.66 0.82
CA GLY A 87 9.33 -11.38 2.09
C GLY A 87 9.45 -10.51 3.33
N ASP A 88 9.86 -9.25 3.17
CA ASP A 88 9.95 -8.34 4.33
C ASP A 88 8.57 -7.89 4.76
N THR A 89 8.43 -7.66 6.07
CA THR A 89 7.19 -7.19 6.68
C THR A 89 7.44 -5.90 7.45
N ALA A 90 6.55 -4.93 7.27
CA ALA A 90 6.54 -3.72 8.10
C ALA A 90 5.20 -3.64 8.82
N THR A 91 5.23 -3.25 10.09
CA THR A 91 4.01 -3.11 10.88
C THR A 91 3.93 -1.71 11.48
N PHE A 92 2.73 -1.19 11.53
CA PHE A 92 2.47 0.16 12.04
C PHE A 92 1.33 0.07 13.04
N LYS A 93 1.66 0.24 14.32
CA LYS A 93 0.68 0.10 15.38
C LYS A 93 -0.23 1.32 15.44
N ALA A 94 -1.52 1.08 15.67
CA ALA A 94 -2.50 2.15 15.85
C ALA A 94 -2.03 3.12 16.95
N GLY A 95 -2.17 4.41 16.68
CA GLY A 95 -1.82 5.46 17.65
C GLY A 95 -0.35 5.83 17.69
N ALA A 96 0.52 5.10 17.00
CA ALA A 96 1.93 5.50 16.90
C ALA A 96 2.02 6.69 15.94
N ALA A 97 2.32 7.87 16.48
CA ALA A 97 2.29 9.13 15.72
C ALA A 97 3.56 9.29 14.87
N LEU A 98 3.79 8.35 13.95
CA LEU A 98 4.96 8.33 13.09
C LEU A 98 4.49 8.08 11.66
N GLY A 99 4.49 9.12 10.83
CA GLY A 99 4.01 9.04 9.45
C GLY A 99 4.87 8.12 8.60
N HIS A 100 4.23 7.35 7.72
CA HIS A 100 4.91 6.42 6.84
C HIS A 100 4.31 6.44 5.42
N CYS A 101 5.10 6.03 4.45
CA CYS A 101 4.65 5.74 3.09
C CYS A 101 5.70 4.89 2.36
N LEU A 102 5.29 4.31 1.25
CA LEU A 102 6.19 3.53 0.39
C LEU A 102 6.40 4.26 -0.93
N GLU A 103 7.58 4.06 -1.50
CA GLU A 103 7.95 4.66 -2.78
C GLU A 103 8.69 3.63 -3.62
N ASN A 104 8.39 3.62 -4.92
CA ASN A 104 9.17 2.84 -5.88
C ASN A 104 10.21 3.76 -6.53
N ARG A 105 11.46 3.63 -6.11
CA ARG A 105 12.58 4.43 -6.63
C ARG A 105 13.29 3.79 -7.82
N SER A 106 12.79 2.66 -8.32
CA SER A 106 13.40 2.03 -9.48
C SER A 106 13.16 2.88 -10.73
N SER A 107 13.91 2.60 -11.77
CA SER A 107 13.80 3.33 -13.03
C SER A 107 13.11 2.52 -14.12
#